data_29e06b7bd38a1e2a5330387635216a49
#
_entry.id   29e06b7bd38a1e2a5330387635216a49
#
_cell.length_a   1.000
_cell.length_b   1.000
_cell.length_c   1.000
_cell.angle_alpha   90.00
_cell.angle_beta   90.00
_cell.angle_gamma   90.00
#
_symmetry.space_group_name_H-M   'P 1'
#
loop_
_entity.id
_entity.type
_entity.pdbx_description
1 polymer ?
#
loop_
_entity_poly.entity_id
_entity_poly.type
_entity_poly.pdbx_seq_one_letter_code
_entity_poly.pdbx_strand_id
1 'polypeptide(L)' 'IDATWEDAYRIQMQAYILKGNRPQAIKTYMKCKSILEEEYGIPPLPETNKLLKKIESIQ' A
#
# COMPACT_ATOMS: atom_id res chain seq x y z
N ILE A 1 -12.75 -1.15 10.28
CA ILE A 1 -11.42 -1.73 10.09
C ILE A 1 -10.41 -0.87 10.85
N ASP A 2 -9.46 -1.46 11.51
CA ASP A 2 -8.53 -0.66 12.29
C ASP A 2 -7.26 -0.33 11.51
N ALA A 3 -6.54 0.70 11.98
CA ALA A 3 -5.36 1.19 11.30
C ALA A 3 -4.22 0.16 11.27
N THR A 4 -4.20 -0.79 12.20
CA THR A 4 -3.17 -1.82 12.26
C THR A 4 -3.21 -2.73 11.04
N TRP A 5 -4.41 -3.02 10.55
CA TRP A 5 -4.59 -3.86 9.36
C TRP A 5 -3.91 -3.22 8.14
N GLU A 6 -4.16 -1.94 7.93
CA GLU A 6 -3.59 -1.23 6.79
C GLU A 6 -2.10 -1.01 6.97
N ASP A 7 -1.67 -0.84 8.21
CA ASP A 7 -0.26 -0.67 8.56
C ASP A 7 0.58 -1.88 8.10
N ALA A 8 0.02 -3.10 8.25
CA ALA A 8 0.69 -4.31 7.81
C ALA A 8 0.99 -4.27 6.30
N TYR A 9 0.06 -3.74 5.51
CA TYR A 9 0.27 -3.60 4.07
C TYR A 9 1.37 -2.59 3.77
N ARG A 10 1.41 -1.48 4.51
CA ARG A 10 2.48 -0.49 4.33
C ARG A 10 3.86 -1.08 4.63
N ILE A 11 3.94 -1.91 5.67
CA ILE A 11 5.19 -2.58 6.02
C ILE A 11 5.65 -3.48 4.88
N GLN A 12 4.73 -4.25 4.29
CA GLN A 12 5.05 -5.09 3.14
C GLN A 12 5.52 -4.27 1.94
N MET A 13 4.85 -3.16 1.67
CA MET A 13 5.24 -2.27 0.57
C MET A 13 6.66 -1.77 0.78
N GLN A 14 6.98 -1.33 1.99
CA GLN A 14 8.32 -0.84 2.31
C GLN A 14 9.37 -1.94 2.17
N ALA A 15 9.05 -3.16 2.60
CA ALA A 15 9.97 -4.28 2.48
C ALA A 15 10.30 -4.56 1.01
N TYR A 16 9.30 -4.50 0.13
CA TYR A 16 9.54 -4.71 -1.30
C TYR A 16 10.37 -3.58 -1.90
N ILE A 17 10.14 -2.34 -1.46
CA ILE A 17 10.95 -1.20 -1.92
C ILE A 17 12.40 -1.41 -1.56
N LEU A 18 12.68 -1.85 -0.33
CA LEU A 18 14.04 -2.09 0.14
C LEU A 18 14.72 -3.21 -0.64
N LYS A 19 13.94 -4.16 -1.14
CA LYS A 19 14.46 -5.24 -1.98
C LYS A 19 14.62 -4.83 -3.44
N GLY A 20 14.23 -3.61 -3.78
CA GLY A 20 14.26 -3.16 -5.16
C GLY A 20 13.14 -3.74 -6.00
N ASN A 21 12.08 -4.26 -5.37
CA ASN A 21 10.97 -4.89 -6.08
C ASN A 21 9.75 -3.95 -6.10
N ARG A 22 9.89 -2.88 -6.86
CA ARG A 22 8.84 -1.87 -7.00
C ARG A 22 7.51 -2.43 -7.54
N PRO A 23 7.51 -3.28 -8.58
CA PRO A 23 6.23 -3.83 -9.07
C PRO A 23 5.45 -4.57 -8.00
N GLN A 24 6.13 -5.34 -7.15
CA GLN A 24 5.45 -6.08 -6.09
C GLN A 24 4.91 -5.14 -5.01
N ALA A 25 5.63 -4.06 -4.72
CA ALA A 25 5.15 -3.05 -3.78
C ALA A 25 3.84 -2.44 -4.28
N ILE A 26 3.76 -2.14 -5.57
CA ILE A 26 2.55 -1.58 -6.17
C ILE A 26 1.40 -2.58 -6.13
N LYS A 27 1.68 -3.86 -6.41
CA LYS A 27 0.66 -4.91 -6.32
C LYS A 27 0.10 -5.03 -4.91
N THR A 28 0.97 -4.91 -3.91
CA THR A 28 0.55 -4.95 -2.51
C THR A 28 -0.40 -3.80 -2.20
N TYR A 29 -0.09 -2.59 -2.68
CA TYR A 29 -0.97 -1.44 -2.54
C TYR A 29 -2.32 -1.70 -3.20
N MET A 30 -2.32 -2.20 -4.45
CA MET A 30 -3.56 -2.44 -5.20
C MET A 30 -4.44 -3.45 -4.49
N LYS A 31 -3.85 -4.48 -3.90
CA LYS A 31 -4.60 -5.47 -3.14
C LYS A 31 -5.26 -4.83 -1.91
N CYS A 32 -4.51 -4.01 -1.19
CA CYS A 32 -5.04 -3.29 -0.04
C CYS A 32 -6.21 -2.39 -0.43
N LYS A 33 -6.02 -1.59 -1.48
CA LYS A 33 -7.04 -0.68 -1.96
C LYS A 33 -8.30 -1.43 -2.38
N SER A 34 -8.15 -2.54 -3.11
CA SER A 34 -9.25 -3.34 -3.59
C SER A 34 -10.10 -3.86 -2.43
N ILE A 35 -9.46 -4.40 -1.40
CA ILE A 35 -10.17 -4.92 -0.23
C ILE A 35 -10.92 -3.80 0.49
N LEU A 36 -10.27 -2.65 0.67
CA LEU A 36 -10.91 -1.52 1.36
C LEU A 36 -12.13 -1.03 0.58
N GLU A 37 -12.04 -0.93 -0.74
CA GLU A 37 -13.14 -0.44 -1.55
C GLU A 37 -14.27 -1.47 -1.65
N GLU A 38 -13.94 -2.74 -1.87
CA GLU A 38 -14.96 -3.76 -2.11
C GLU A 38 -15.65 -4.22 -0.83
N GLU A 39 -14.92 -4.34 0.26
CA GLU A 39 -15.49 -4.87 1.50
C GLU A 39 -15.92 -3.81 2.48
N TYR A 40 -15.29 -2.65 2.48
CA TYR A 40 -15.57 -1.61 3.46
C TYR A 40 -16.04 -0.29 2.83
N GLY A 41 -15.92 -0.14 1.52
CA GLY A 41 -16.37 1.07 0.83
C GLY A 41 -15.61 2.33 1.23
N ILE A 42 -14.35 2.20 1.62
CA ILE A 42 -13.54 3.33 2.05
C ILE A 42 -12.22 3.38 1.24
N PRO A 43 -11.62 4.57 1.12
CA PRO A 43 -10.32 4.69 0.46
C PRO A 43 -9.19 4.32 1.43
N PRO A 44 -7.97 4.07 0.90
CA PRO A 44 -6.80 3.90 1.77
C PRO A 44 -6.51 5.17 2.56
N LEU A 45 -5.83 5.02 3.69
CA LEU A 45 -5.43 6.16 4.50
C LEU A 45 -4.43 7.05 3.73
N PRO A 46 -4.36 8.35 4.09
CA PRO A 46 -3.40 9.27 3.45
C PRO A 46 -1.96 8.76 3.50
N GLU A 47 -1.57 8.12 4.59
CA GLU A 47 -0.21 7.58 4.74
C GLU A 47 0.09 6.51 3.70
N THR A 48 -0.91 5.66 3.40
CA THR A 48 -0.75 4.62 2.39
C THR A 48 -0.64 5.22 0.99
N ASN A 49 -1.45 6.23 0.71
CA ASN A 49 -1.41 6.93 -0.58
C ASN A 49 -0.10 7.69 -0.77
N LYS A 50 0.44 8.28 0.29
CA LYS A 50 1.73 8.96 0.24
C LYS A 50 2.85 7.97 -0.07
N LEU A 51 2.77 6.78 0.52
CA LEU A 51 3.77 5.74 0.26
C LEU A 51 3.73 5.30 -1.20
N LEU A 52 2.53 5.17 -1.77
CA LEU A 52 2.39 4.84 -3.20
C LEU A 52 3.06 5.90 -4.07
N LYS A 53 2.82 7.18 -3.78
CA LYS A 53 3.43 8.27 -4.55
C LYS A 53 4.95 8.22 -4.46
N LYS A 54 5.48 7.89 -3.29
CA LYS A 54 6.91 7.75 -3.11
C LYS A 54 7.46 6.61 -3.96
N ILE A 55 6.75 5.48 -4.02
CA ILE A 55 7.13 4.35 -4.85
C ILE A 55 7.14 4.75 -6.32
N GLU A 56 6.11 5.46 -6.76
CA GLU A 56 5.99 5.87 -8.17
C GLU A 56 7.08 6.85 -8.58
N SER A 57 7.62 7.62 -7.65
CA SER A 57 8.66 8.60 -7.95
C SER A 57 10.06 7.99 -7.95
N ILE A 58 10.22 6.74 -7.54
CA ILE A 58 11.50 6.04 -7.58
C ILE A 58 11.81 5.62 -9.00
N GLN A 59 13.00 5.94 -9.46
CA GLN A 59 13.46 5.60 -10.81
C GLN A 59 14.12 4.24 -10.85
#